data_affb4a854e08604f6534240b7a5d0f05
#
_entry.id   affb4a854e08604f6534240b7a5d0f05
#
_cell.length_a   1.000
_cell.length_b   1.000
_cell.length_c   1.000
_cell.angle_alpha   90.00
_cell.angle_beta   90.00
_cell.angle_gamma   90.00
#
_symmetry.space_group_name_H-M   'P 1'
#
loop_
_entity.id
_entity.type
_entity.pdbx_description
1 polymer ?
#
loop_
_entity_poly.entity_id
_entity_poly.type
_entity_poly.pdbx_seq_one_letter_code
_entity_poly.pdbx_strand_id
1 'polypeptide(L)'
;MYAYKDLLELAGLTTRIYTLVSTLHNLPPLPVPTIADADGAIELRRVDVRIPGAGAGDGEPPLVRDLNLVIKRGEHLMITGSNGVGKTAVARVLAGLWPASGDDAEVVRPVDSSSSANPFPQQTIFVVPQRAYMVTGSLLEQVIYPHSYADFVRAGRTEEELQKILESVFLKYLPEREGGWKTRKEWRDVLSGGEKQRMGLARVFYHRPKFAILDGGLSFV
;
A
#
# COMPACT_ATOMS: atom_id res chain seq x y z
N MET A 1 -32.31 -37.62 3.77
CA MET A 1 -32.07 -36.77 2.58
C MET A 1 -31.32 -35.47 2.95
N TYR A 2 -31.61 -34.86 4.10
CA TYR A 2 -30.92 -33.63 4.54
C TYR A 2 -29.41 -33.82 4.80
N ALA A 3 -29.02 -34.86 5.52
CA ALA A 3 -27.60 -35.11 5.84
C ALA A 3 -26.68 -35.24 4.60
N TYR A 4 -27.20 -35.78 3.48
CA TYR A 4 -26.42 -35.86 2.24
C TYR A 4 -26.18 -34.48 1.62
N LYS A 5 -27.17 -33.58 1.70
CA LYS A 5 -27.05 -32.19 1.22
C LYS A 5 -26.04 -31.44 2.05
N ASP A 6 -26.10 -31.57 3.37
CA ASP A 6 -25.19 -30.92 4.31
C ASP A 6 -23.73 -31.38 4.11
N LEU A 7 -23.54 -32.70 3.82
CA LEU A 7 -22.22 -33.23 3.50
C LEU A 7 -21.66 -32.68 2.18
N LEU A 8 -22.49 -32.52 1.14
CA LEU A 8 -22.06 -31.92 -0.12
C LEU A 8 -21.69 -30.44 0.03
N GLU A 9 -22.47 -29.70 0.82
CA GLU A 9 -22.18 -28.30 1.12
C GLU A 9 -20.87 -28.18 1.89
N LEU A 10 -20.66 -29.00 2.92
CA LEU A 10 -19.41 -29.03 3.69
C LEU A 10 -18.21 -29.39 2.79
N ALA A 11 -18.35 -30.39 1.92
CA ALA A 11 -17.31 -30.76 0.97
C ALA A 11 -16.98 -29.60 0.01
N GLY A 12 -18.00 -28.87 -0.47
CA GLY A 12 -17.81 -27.70 -1.33
C GLY A 12 -17.07 -26.57 -0.65
N LEU A 13 -17.43 -26.25 0.60
CA LEU A 13 -16.74 -25.22 1.42
C LEU A 13 -15.29 -25.64 1.72
N THR A 14 -15.08 -26.88 2.13
CA THR A 14 -13.75 -27.42 2.41
C THR A 14 -12.85 -27.38 1.17
N THR A 15 -13.38 -27.75 0.00
CA THR A 15 -12.63 -27.67 -1.26
C THR A 15 -12.20 -26.25 -1.59
N ARG A 16 -13.06 -25.24 -1.37
CA ARG A 16 -12.71 -23.83 -1.60
C ARG A 16 -11.56 -23.37 -0.69
N ILE A 17 -11.64 -23.72 0.60
CA ILE A 17 -10.58 -23.41 1.57
C ILE A 17 -9.29 -24.12 1.18
N TYR A 18 -9.35 -25.41 0.87
CA TYR A 18 -8.19 -26.18 0.44
C TYR A 18 -7.53 -25.59 -0.82
N THR A 19 -8.33 -25.24 -1.83
CA THR A 19 -7.82 -24.63 -3.06
C THR A 19 -7.13 -23.30 -2.77
N LEU A 20 -7.74 -22.44 -1.92
CA LEU A 20 -7.13 -21.18 -1.54
C LEU A 20 -5.78 -21.38 -0.83
N VAL A 21 -5.74 -22.21 0.20
CA VAL A 21 -4.53 -22.52 0.97
C VAL A 21 -3.46 -23.14 0.09
N SER A 22 -3.83 -24.11 -0.74
CA SER A 22 -2.92 -24.78 -1.69
C SER A 22 -2.34 -23.78 -2.69
N THR A 23 -3.16 -22.86 -3.24
CA THR A 23 -2.70 -21.83 -4.15
C THR A 23 -1.70 -20.89 -3.46
N LEU A 24 -1.99 -20.45 -2.23
CA LEU A 24 -1.09 -19.58 -1.47
C LEU A 24 0.25 -20.25 -1.16
N HIS A 25 0.26 -21.54 -0.82
CA HIS A 25 1.51 -22.27 -0.56
C HIS A 25 2.34 -22.53 -1.81
N ASN A 26 1.69 -22.64 -2.98
CA ASN A 26 2.35 -22.95 -4.23
C ASN A 26 2.60 -21.70 -5.11
N LEU A 27 2.50 -20.49 -4.54
CA LEU A 27 2.85 -19.27 -5.26
C LEU A 27 4.31 -19.32 -5.70
N PRO A 28 4.59 -19.12 -6.98
CA PRO A 28 5.97 -19.04 -7.46
C PRO A 28 6.69 -17.84 -6.85
N PRO A 29 8.02 -17.90 -6.67
CA PRO A 29 8.80 -16.73 -6.28
C PRO A 29 8.62 -15.61 -7.30
N LEU A 30 8.81 -14.36 -6.87
CA LEU A 30 8.76 -13.22 -7.77
C LEU A 30 9.78 -13.41 -8.92
N PRO A 31 9.38 -13.19 -10.16
CA PRO A 31 10.22 -13.50 -11.34
C PRO A 31 11.49 -12.66 -11.41
N VAL A 32 11.46 -11.44 -10.88
CA VAL A 32 12.61 -10.53 -10.86
C VAL A 32 12.99 -10.21 -9.42
N PRO A 33 14.18 -10.59 -8.98
CA PRO A 33 14.65 -10.27 -7.64
C PRO A 33 14.85 -8.77 -7.48
N THR A 34 14.54 -8.25 -6.29
CA THR A 34 14.84 -6.87 -5.95
C THR A 34 16.28 -6.77 -5.45
N ILE A 35 17.05 -5.90 -6.07
CA ILE A 35 18.41 -5.58 -5.62
C ILE A 35 18.31 -4.51 -4.53
N ALA A 36 19.01 -4.71 -3.43
CA ALA A 36 19.08 -3.75 -2.34
C ALA A 36 19.99 -2.57 -2.74
N ASP A 37 19.48 -1.34 -2.64
CA ASP A 37 20.30 -0.14 -2.82
C ASP A 37 20.55 0.55 -1.47
N ALA A 38 21.82 0.72 -1.12
CA ALA A 38 22.26 1.42 0.07
C ALA A 38 22.05 2.96 -0.06
N ASP A 39 22.13 3.50 -1.27
CA ASP A 39 21.98 4.93 -1.55
C ASP A 39 20.51 5.38 -1.53
N GLY A 40 19.59 4.43 -1.56
CA GLY A 40 18.18 4.67 -1.37
C GLY A 40 17.45 5.21 -2.58
N ALA A 41 17.87 4.89 -3.80
CA ALA A 41 17.12 5.14 -5.02
C ALA A 41 16.13 4.01 -5.32
N ILE A 42 15.09 4.30 -6.10
CA ILE A 42 14.25 3.30 -6.76
C ILE A 42 14.63 3.30 -8.24
N GLU A 43 15.07 2.14 -8.75
CA GLU A 43 15.40 2.01 -10.16
C GLU A 43 14.65 0.84 -10.78
N LEU A 44 14.12 1.07 -11.96
CA LEU A 44 13.58 0.05 -12.86
C LEU A 44 14.41 0.10 -14.13
N ARG A 45 14.95 -1.04 -14.56
CA ARG A 45 15.72 -1.17 -15.79
C ARG A 45 15.12 -2.27 -16.65
N ARG A 46 14.73 -1.92 -17.86
CA ARG A 46 14.14 -2.82 -18.86
C ARG A 46 12.96 -3.64 -18.32
N VAL A 47 12.12 -3.00 -17.53
CA VAL A 47 11.00 -3.66 -16.88
C VAL A 47 9.75 -3.61 -17.75
N ASP A 48 9.19 -4.77 -18.02
CA ASP A 48 7.85 -4.93 -18.57
C ASP A 48 6.82 -4.94 -17.43
N VAL A 49 5.76 -4.17 -17.59
CA VAL A 49 4.64 -4.13 -16.64
C VAL A 49 3.49 -4.94 -17.20
N ARG A 50 3.14 -6.06 -16.52
CA ARG A 50 2.06 -6.96 -16.91
C ARG A 50 1.04 -7.08 -15.78
N ILE A 51 -0.19 -7.45 -16.13
CA ILE A 51 -1.24 -7.75 -15.14
C ILE A 51 -0.94 -9.13 -14.53
N PRO A 52 -0.77 -9.25 -13.21
CA PRO A 52 -0.56 -10.54 -12.57
C PRO A 52 -1.77 -11.46 -12.78
N GLY A 53 -1.53 -12.72 -13.17
CA GLY A 53 -2.58 -13.72 -13.34
C GLY A 53 -3.37 -13.64 -14.65
N ALA A 54 -3.17 -12.65 -15.50
CA ALA A 54 -3.61 -12.71 -16.88
C ALA A 54 -2.71 -13.74 -17.57
N GLY A 55 -3.21 -14.97 -17.68
CA GLY A 55 -2.59 -16.20 -18.19
C GLY A 55 -1.09 -16.12 -18.50
N ALA A 56 -0.30 -16.95 -17.85
CA ALA A 56 1.12 -17.11 -18.16
C ALA A 56 1.40 -17.67 -19.57
N GLY A 57 0.49 -17.45 -20.51
CA GLY A 57 0.63 -17.77 -21.93
C GLY A 57 1.10 -16.56 -22.69
N ASP A 58 2.08 -16.75 -23.49
CA ASP A 58 2.89 -15.80 -24.30
C ASP A 58 2.10 -14.86 -25.26
N GLY A 59 0.82 -14.58 -25.03
CA GLY A 59 -0.04 -13.87 -25.98
C GLY A 59 -0.48 -12.46 -25.60
N GLU A 60 -0.50 -12.08 -24.33
CA GLU A 60 -1.01 -10.77 -23.97
C GLU A 60 0.14 -9.74 -23.86
N PRO A 61 0.08 -8.64 -24.64
CA PRO A 61 1.16 -7.67 -24.61
C PRO A 61 1.24 -6.98 -23.24
N PRO A 62 2.44 -6.61 -22.76
CA PRO A 62 2.59 -5.85 -21.53
C PRO A 62 1.90 -4.49 -21.65
N LEU A 63 1.37 -3.98 -20.53
CA LEU A 63 0.78 -2.64 -20.45
C LEU A 63 1.83 -1.56 -20.72
N VAL A 64 3.05 -1.78 -20.23
CA VAL A 64 4.23 -0.93 -20.48
C VAL A 64 5.40 -1.83 -20.79
N ARG A 65 6.15 -1.49 -21.85
CA ARG A 65 7.34 -2.24 -22.28
C ARG A 65 8.61 -1.45 -21.99
N ASP A 66 9.67 -2.18 -21.65
CA ASP A 66 11.02 -1.64 -21.50
C ASP A 66 11.08 -0.37 -20.66
N LEU A 67 10.40 -0.39 -19.50
CA LEU A 67 10.35 0.77 -18.60
C LEU A 67 11.71 0.96 -17.94
N ASN A 68 12.31 2.12 -18.20
CA ASN A 68 13.55 2.57 -17.59
C ASN A 68 13.25 3.82 -16.76
N LEU A 69 13.47 3.75 -15.44
CA LEU A 69 13.11 4.79 -14.50
C LEU A 69 14.05 4.80 -13.31
N VAL A 70 14.52 5.99 -12.94
CA VAL A 70 15.32 6.21 -11.73
C VAL A 70 14.68 7.32 -10.94
N ILE A 71 14.42 7.07 -9.65
CA ILE A 71 13.88 8.06 -8.71
C ILE A 71 14.82 8.15 -7.52
N LYS A 72 15.52 9.27 -7.41
CA LYS A 72 16.44 9.52 -6.29
C LYS A 72 15.69 10.11 -5.10
N ARG A 73 16.30 10.00 -3.93
CA ARG A 73 15.76 10.63 -2.72
C ARG A 73 15.66 12.15 -2.91
N GLY A 74 14.48 12.71 -2.61
CA GLY A 74 14.19 14.14 -2.75
C GLY A 74 13.71 14.55 -4.15
N GLU A 75 13.70 13.63 -5.12
CA GLU A 75 13.10 13.87 -6.43
C GLU A 75 11.61 13.55 -6.41
N HIS A 76 10.85 14.29 -7.22
CA HIS A 76 9.41 14.10 -7.41
C HIS A 76 9.14 13.64 -8.84
N LEU A 77 8.42 12.54 -8.97
CA LEU A 77 7.98 12.02 -10.26
C LEU A 77 6.47 12.14 -10.38
N MET A 78 6.00 12.74 -11.48
CA MET A 78 4.58 12.73 -11.83
C MET A 78 4.36 11.85 -13.06
N ILE A 79 3.51 10.83 -12.94
CA ILE A 79 3.11 9.96 -14.05
C ILE A 79 1.77 10.43 -14.57
N THR A 80 1.74 10.96 -15.80
CA THR A 80 0.54 11.47 -16.48
C THR A 80 0.19 10.62 -17.69
N GLY A 81 -1.05 10.70 -18.13
CA GLY A 81 -1.54 10.00 -19.32
C GLY A 81 -3.03 9.68 -19.26
N SER A 82 -3.58 9.15 -20.32
CA SER A 82 -4.99 8.77 -20.44
C SER A 82 -5.38 7.64 -19.47
N ASN A 83 -6.67 7.43 -19.26
CA ASN A 83 -7.14 6.31 -18.45
C ASN A 83 -6.83 4.97 -19.13
N GLY A 84 -6.44 3.97 -18.34
CA GLY A 84 -6.14 2.62 -18.84
C GLY A 84 -4.70 2.39 -19.35
N VAL A 85 -3.88 3.43 -19.48
CA VAL A 85 -2.49 3.32 -20.01
C VAL A 85 -1.49 2.65 -19.04
N GLY A 86 -1.92 2.21 -17.87
CA GLY A 86 -1.04 1.47 -16.95
C GLY A 86 -0.40 2.29 -15.82
N LYS A 87 -0.81 3.54 -15.58
CA LYS A 87 -0.24 4.38 -14.49
C LYS A 87 -0.24 3.70 -13.13
N THR A 88 -1.41 3.19 -12.72
CA THR A 88 -1.57 2.43 -11.46
C THR A 88 -0.76 1.13 -11.47
N ALA A 89 -0.60 0.49 -12.63
CA ALA A 89 0.22 -0.72 -12.76
C ALA A 89 1.70 -0.41 -12.49
N VAL A 90 2.23 0.68 -13.08
CA VAL A 90 3.59 1.16 -12.81
C VAL A 90 3.76 1.48 -11.32
N ALA A 91 2.82 2.20 -10.71
CA ALA A 91 2.83 2.51 -9.27
C ALA A 91 2.88 1.23 -8.40
N ARG A 92 2.14 0.19 -8.78
CA ARG A 92 2.13 -1.11 -8.08
C ARG A 92 3.45 -1.87 -8.24
N VAL A 93 4.08 -1.80 -9.41
CA VAL A 93 5.41 -2.37 -9.61
C VAL A 93 6.45 -1.61 -8.79
N LEU A 94 6.43 -0.28 -8.79
CA LEU A 94 7.32 0.55 -7.95
C LEU A 94 7.17 0.21 -6.46
N ALA A 95 5.93 0.02 -6.01
CA ALA A 95 5.60 -0.35 -4.63
C ALA A 95 5.98 -1.80 -4.26
N GLY A 96 6.32 -2.65 -5.25
CA GLY A 96 6.55 -4.07 -5.02
C GLY A 96 5.28 -4.90 -4.82
N LEU A 97 4.12 -4.34 -5.12
CA LEU A 97 2.83 -5.02 -5.03
C LEU A 97 2.57 -5.92 -6.26
N TRP A 98 3.16 -5.57 -7.39
CA TRP A 98 3.12 -6.37 -8.61
C TRP A 98 4.53 -6.81 -9.00
N PRO A 99 4.67 -8.02 -9.56
CA PRO A 99 5.95 -8.48 -10.06
C PRO A 99 6.36 -7.66 -11.27
N ALA A 100 7.65 -7.35 -11.35
CA ALA A 100 8.27 -6.89 -12.58
C ALA A 100 8.49 -8.10 -13.49
N SER A 101 8.50 -7.90 -14.81
CA SER A 101 8.79 -8.93 -15.81
C SER A 101 9.73 -8.37 -16.88
N GLY A 102 10.31 -9.27 -17.68
CA GLY A 102 11.29 -8.97 -18.71
C GLY A 102 12.53 -9.86 -18.55
N ASP A 103 13.13 -10.29 -19.67
CA ASP A 103 14.26 -11.24 -19.65
C ASP A 103 15.51 -10.65 -18.98
N ASP A 104 15.72 -9.35 -19.15
CA ASP A 104 16.84 -8.60 -18.57
C ASP A 104 16.37 -7.52 -17.59
N ALA A 105 15.19 -7.72 -16.97
CA ALA A 105 14.63 -6.75 -16.07
C ALA A 105 15.39 -6.70 -14.74
N GLU A 106 15.70 -5.50 -14.28
CA GLU A 106 16.28 -5.26 -12.96
C GLU A 106 15.40 -4.29 -12.17
N VAL A 107 15.22 -4.61 -10.89
CA VAL A 107 14.50 -3.76 -9.95
C VAL A 107 15.40 -3.48 -8.75
N VAL A 108 15.75 -2.22 -8.57
CA VAL A 108 16.50 -1.75 -7.41
C VAL A 108 15.56 -1.01 -6.47
N ARG A 109 15.56 -1.35 -5.19
CA ARG A 109 14.76 -0.67 -4.17
C ARG A 109 15.60 -0.40 -2.93
N PRO A 110 15.33 0.73 -2.25
CA PRO A 110 15.98 0.99 -0.99
C PRO A 110 15.57 -0.05 0.05
N VAL A 111 16.56 -0.65 0.69
CA VAL A 111 16.33 -1.58 1.81
C VAL A 111 16.55 -0.84 3.11
N ASP A 112 15.71 -1.12 4.10
CA ASP A 112 15.95 -0.64 5.44
C ASP A 112 17.14 -1.38 6.04
N SER A 113 18.28 -0.72 6.06
CA SER A 113 19.46 -1.15 6.81
C SER A 113 19.30 -0.93 8.34
N SER A 114 18.13 -0.49 8.79
CA SER A 114 17.84 -0.37 10.21
C SER A 114 17.75 -1.76 10.82
N SER A 115 18.84 -2.11 11.45
CA SER A 115 19.11 -3.29 12.26
C SER A 115 17.88 -3.81 13.02
N SER A 116 17.93 -5.09 13.30
CA SER A 116 17.04 -5.91 14.16
C SER A 116 16.64 -5.32 15.52
N ALA A 117 17.02 -4.09 15.85
CA ALA A 117 16.69 -3.39 17.09
C ALA A 117 15.43 -2.49 16.97
N ASN A 118 14.93 -2.20 15.76
CA ASN A 118 13.70 -1.43 15.62
C ASN A 118 12.53 -2.39 15.36
N PRO A 119 11.60 -2.58 16.32
CA PRO A 119 10.46 -3.48 16.16
C PRO A 119 9.50 -3.06 15.03
N PHE A 120 9.69 -1.87 14.47
CA PHE A 120 8.91 -1.33 13.35
C PHE A 120 9.87 -0.92 12.24
N PRO A 121 10.10 -1.78 11.22
CA PRO A 121 10.82 -1.36 10.03
C PRO A 121 10.11 -0.14 9.46
N GLN A 122 10.80 0.99 9.38
CA GLN A 122 10.26 2.15 8.68
C GLN A 122 9.91 1.69 7.27
N GLN A 123 8.65 1.81 6.90
CA GLN A 123 8.25 1.46 5.54
C GLN A 123 9.01 2.39 4.60
N THR A 124 9.98 1.84 3.89
CA THR A 124 10.80 2.60 2.96
C THR A 124 9.95 3.22 1.86
N ILE A 125 8.93 2.49 1.41
CA ILE A 125 7.95 2.94 0.42
C ILE A 125 6.55 2.85 1.04
N PHE A 126 5.83 3.97 1.07
CA PHE A 126 4.45 4.04 1.57
C PHE A 126 3.51 4.32 0.41
N VAL A 127 2.47 3.51 0.26
CA VAL A 127 1.48 3.66 -0.81
C VAL A 127 0.20 4.25 -0.25
N VAL A 128 -0.24 5.36 -0.82
CA VAL A 128 -1.55 5.96 -0.57
C VAL A 128 -2.46 5.60 -1.75
N PRO A 129 -3.40 4.67 -1.57
CA PRO A 129 -4.31 4.29 -2.65
C PRO A 129 -5.34 5.38 -2.91
N GLN A 130 -5.90 5.41 -4.13
CA GLN A 130 -6.95 6.34 -4.52
C GLN A 130 -8.15 6.35 -3.54
N ARG A 131 -8.49 5.19 -3.01
CA ARG A 131 -9.49 5.05 -1.93
C ARG A 131 -8.76 4.63 -0.66
N ALA A 132 -8.54 5.60 0.22
CA ALA A 132 -7.88 5.32 1.49
C ALA A 132 -8.72 4.34 2.33
N TYR A 133 -8.08 3.28 2.80
CA TYR A 133 -8.69 2.31 3.71
C TYR A 133 -8.92 2.93 5.08
N MET A 134 -10.13 2.77 5.62
CA MET A 134 -10.48 3.18 6.99
C MET A 134 -10.57 1.94 7.86
N VAL A 135 -9.78 1.90 8.92
CA VAL A 135 -9.76 0.76 9.85
C VAL A 135 -10.90 0.87 10.86
N THR A 136 -11.36 -0.27 11.37
CA THR A 136 -12.24 -0.30 12.53
C THR A 136 -11.43 0.07 13.76
N GLY A 137 -11.79 1.16 14.45
CA GLY A 137 -11.03 1.62 15.61
C GLY A 137 -11.31 3.07 15.98
N SER A 138 -10.41 3.66 16.75
CA SER A 138 -10.48 5.06 17.19
C SER A 138 -9.99 6.02 16.10
N LEU A 139 -10.26 7.32 16.27
CA LEU A 139 -9.73 8.35 15.37
C LEU A 139 -8.20 8.34 15.35
N LEU A 140 -7.57 8.15 16.50
CA LEU A 140 -6.13 8.03 16.62
C LEU A 140 -5.60 6.91 15.73
N GLU A 141 -6.24 5.73 15.78
CA GLU A 141 -5.85 4.56 14.97
C GLU A 141 -6.02 4.81 13.46
N GLN A 142 -6.89 5.74 13.03
CA GLN A 142 -6.96 6.13 11.62
C GLN A 142 -5.69 6.84 11.15
N VAL A 143 -5.09 7.67 12.00
CA VAL A 143 -3.88 8.45 11.65
C VAL A 143 -2.64 7.58 11.70
N ILE A 144 -2.51 6.72 12.71
CA ILE A 144 -1.29 5.93 12.93
C ILE A 144 -1.22 4.63 12.11
N TYR A 145 -2.33 4.21 11.46
CA TYR A 145 -2.38 2.96 10.69
C TYR A 145 -1.20 2.85 9.69
N PRO A 146 -0.51 1.68 9.59
CA PRO A 146 -0.84 0.38 10.19
C PRO A 146 -0.35 0.13 11.62
N HIS A 147 0.27 1.11 12.28
CA HIS A 147 0.66 0.96 13.68
C HIS A 147 -0.55 0.75 14.59
N SER A 148 -0.36 -0.02 15.65
CA SER A 148 -1.33 -0.16 16.74
C SER A 148 -1.15 0.97 17.78
N TYR A 149 -2.12 1.12 18.68
CA TYR A 149 -1.98 2.04 19.82
C TYR A 149 -0.76 1.70 20.69
N ALA A 150 -0.45 0.42 20.87
CA ALA A 150 0.74 -0.01 21.63
C ALA A 150 2.04 0.46 20.96
N ASP A 151 2.08 0.47 19.64
CA ASP A 151 3.23 0.93 18.87
C ASP A 151 3.40 2.46 18.97
N PHE A 152 2.30 3.18 18.94
CA PHE A 152 2.27 4.62 19.14
C PHE A 152 2.85 5.01 20.51
N VAL A 153 2.41 4.33 21.59
CA VAL A 153 2.92 4.57 22.94
C VAL A 153 4.39 4.19 23.04
N ARG A 154 4.79 3.05 22.48
CA ARG A 154 6.19 2.59 22.50
C ARG A 154 7.12 3.53 21.75
N ALA A 155 6.63 4.16 20.68
CA ALA A 155 7.38 5.17 19.94
C ALA A 155 7.49 6.53 20.66
N GLY A 156 6.87 6.68 21.83
CA GLY A 156 6.89 7.94 22.61
C GLY A 156 6.18 9.10 21.92
N ARG A 157 5.29 8.81 20.97
CA ARG A 157 4.53 9.81 20.23
C ARG A 157 3.40 10.40 21.07
N THR A 158 2.99 11.63 20.77
CA THR A 158 1.95 12.35 21.53
C THR A 158 0.75 12.72 20.65
N GLU A 159 -0.39 12.98 21.31
CA GLU A 159 -1.60 13.47 20.61
C GLU A 159 -1.39 14.86 20.01
N GLU A 160 -0.52 15.70 20.61
CA GLU A 160 -0.15 17.02 20.08
C GLU A 160 0.60 16.90 18.74
N GLU A 161 1.46 15.88 18.59
CA GLU A 161 2.11 15.61 17.30
C GLU A 161 1.08 15.20 16.24
N LEU A 162 0.11 14.35 16.61
CA LEU A 162 -0.96 13.98 15.70
C LEU A 162 -1.84 15.17 15.32
N GLN A 163 -2.08 16.08 16.26
CA GLN A 163 -2.83 17.30 15.99
C GLN A 163 -2.13 18.19 14.96
N LYS A 164 -0.80 18.35 15.05
CA LYS A 164 0.00 19.05 14.05
C LYS A 164 -0.03 18.39 12.68
N ILE A 165 -0.01 17.05 12.65
CA ILE A 165 -0.14 16.30 11.40
C ILE A 165 -1.52 16.54 10.78
N LEU A 166 -2.62 16.46 11.55
CA LEU A 166 -3.96 16.76 11.06
C LEU A 166 -4.09 18.22 10.59
N GLU A 167 -3.43 19.15 11.25
CA GLU A 167 -3.39 20.55 10.81
C GLU A 167 -2.71 20.69 9.44
N SER A 168 -1.60 19.99 9.21
CA SER A 168 -0.88 20.01 7.94
C SER A 168 -1.70 19.50 6.76
N VAL A 169 -2.71 18.66 7.01
CA VAL A 169 -3.62 18.12 6.00
C VAL A 169 -5.03 18.73 6.07
N PHE A 170 -5.20 19.87 6.74
CA PHE A 170 -6.49 20.55 6.89
C PHE A 170 -7.59 19.71 7.54
N LEU A 171 -7.24 18.87 8.50
CA LEU A 171 -8.15 18.04 9.30
C LEU A 171 -8.10 18.36 10.80
N LYS A 172 -7.56 19.53 11.20
CA LYS A 172 -7.40 19.95 12.59
C LYS A 172 -8.70 19.87 13.41
N TYR A 173 -9.82 20.14 12.76
CA TYR A 173 -11.16 20.15 13.37
C TYR A 173 -11.72 18.77 13.70
N LEU A 174 -11.11 17.70 13.16
CA LEU A 174 -11.69 16.36 13.21
C LEU A 174 -11.83 15.82 14.65
N PRO A 175 -10.80 15.91 15.51
CA PRO A 175 -10.94 15.42 16.89
C PRO A 175 -12.05 16.13 17.67
N GLU A 176 -12.22 17.43 17.51
CA GLU A 176 -13.30 18.19 18.16
C GLU A 176 -14.67 17.80 17.62
N ARG A 177 -14.83 17.75 16.30
CA ARG A 177 -16.09 17.36 15.64
C ARG A 177 -16.53 15.96 16.02
N GLU A 178 -15.61 15.03 16.14
CA GLU A 178 -15.93 13.60 16.32
C GLU A 178 -15.93 13.15 17.78
N GLY A 179 -15.58 14.02 18.73
CA GLY A 179 -15.63 13.72 20.18
C GLY A 179 -14.32 13.16 20.75
N GLY A 180 -13.19 13.46 20.12
CA GLY A 180 -11.84 13.17 20.63
C GLY A 180 -11.12 11.99 19.97
N TRP A 181 -9.86 11.86 20.29
CA TRP A 181 -8.95 10.87 19.70
C TRP A 181 -9.36 9.41 19.93
N LYS A 182 -9.97 9.13 21.07
CA LYS A 182 -10.38 7.76 21.47
C LYS A 182 -11.74 7.34 20.96
N THR A 183 -12.46 8.25 20.30
CA THR A 183 -13.79 7.97 19.75
C THR A 183 -13.72 6.91 18.69
N ARG A 184 -14.56 5.87 18.78
CA ARG A 184 -14.67 4.76 17.84
C ARG A 184 -15.95 4.90 17.03
N LYS A 185 -15.81 4.90 15.71
CA LYS A 185 -16.91 5.01 14.76
C LYS A 185 -16.62 4.17 13.52
N GLU A 186 -17.63 3.98 12.67
CA GLU A 186 -17.44 3.44 11.32
C GLU A 186 -16.93 4.59 10.41
N TRP A 187 -15.61 4.80 10.41
CA TRP A 187 -14.96 5.93 9.76
C TRP A 187 -15.18 5.97 8.25
N ARG A 188 -15.50 4.81 7.65
CA ARG A 188 -15.87 4.73 6.25
C ARG A 188 -17.09 5.58 5.94
N ASP A 189 -18.05 5.64 6.85
CA ASP A 189 -19.33 6.30 6.64
C ASP A 189 -19.32 7.73 7.20
N VAL A 190 -18.49 7.99 8.19
CA VAL A 190 -18.37 9.30 8.87
C VAL A 190 -17.55 10.29 8.05
N LEU A 191 -16.43 9.85 7.45
CA LEU A 191 -15.53 10.72 6.71
C LEU A 191 -15.98 10.89 5.26
N SER A 192 -15.96 12.13 4.77
CA SER A 192 -16.14 12.43 3.35
C SER A 192 -15.01 11.88 2.50
N GLY A 193 -15.21 11.78 1.18
CA GLY A 193 -14.18 11.32 0.25
C GLY A 193 -12.86 12.10 0.36
N GLY A 194 -12.95 13.42 0.43
CA GLY A 194 -11.79 14.31 0.60
C GLY A 194 -11.10 14.14 1.96
N GLU A 195 -11.87 13.94 3.04
CA GLU A 195 -11.29 13.67 4.36
C GLU A 195 -10.55 12.35 4.40
N LYS A 196 -11.08 11.30 3.74
CA LYS A 196 -10.40 10.00 3.62
C LYS A 196 -9.07 10.12 2.87
N GLN A 197 -9.03 10.88 1.77
CA GLN A 197 -7.80 11.13 1.03
C GLN A 197 -6.77 11.89 1.90
N ARG A 198 -7.19 12.96 2.57
CA ARG A 198 -6.34 13.72 3.48
C ARG A 198 -5.86 12.88 4.68
N MET A 199 -6.71 11.95 5.18
CA MET A 199 -6.29 10.97 6.19
C MET A 199 -5.18 10.04 5.67
N GLY A 200 -5.24 9.63 4.40
CA GLY A 200 -4.15 8.89 3.74
C GLY A 200 -2.84 9.67 3.75
N LEU A 201 -2.89 10.99 3.49
CA LEU A 201 -1.70 11.87 3.59
C LEU A 201 -1.22 12.04 5.04
N ALA A 202 -2.13 12.16 6.00
CA ALA A 202 -1.77 12.21 7.42
C ALA A 202 -0.92 11.00 7.83
N ARG A 203 -1.25 9.82 7.32
CA ARG A 203 -0.44 8.60 7.52
C ARG A 203 0.97 8.73 6.95
N VAL A 204 1.14 9.31 5.76
CA VAL A 204 2.47 9.57 5.18
C VAL A 204 3.29 10.47 6.10
N PHE A 205 2.69 11.56 6.60
CA PHE A 205 3.38 12.46 7.54
C PHE A 205 3.69 11.81 8.89
N TYR A 206 2.85 10.90 9.35
CA TYR A 206 3.11 10.14 10.55
C TYR A 206 4.26 9.15 10.38
N HIS A 207 4.26 8.34 9.33
CA HIS A 207 5.25 7.30 9.09
C HIS A 207 6.58 7.82 8.52
N ARG A 208 6.57 8.98 7.86
CA ARG A 208 7.76 9.63 7.26
C ARG A 208 8.59 8.67 6.40
N PRO A 209 8.00 7.98 5.42
CA PRO A 209 8.71 7.04 4.56
C PRO A 209 9.77 7.76 3.73
N LYS A 210 10.76 7.00 3.19
CA LYS A 210 11.73 7.57 2.23
C LYS A 210 11.06 7.94 0.91
N PHE A 211 10.09 7.13 0.48
CA PHE A 211 9.29 7.37 -0.73
C PHE A 211 7.80 7.19 -0.43
N ALA A 212 6.98 8.07 -1.00
CA ALA A 212 5.53 7.96 -0.96
C ALA A 212 4.99 7.85 -2.39
N ILE A 213 4.20 6.83 -2.65
CA ILE A 213 3.50 6.65 -3.92
C ILE A 213 2.03 7.02 -3.71
N LEU A 214 1.57 8.04 -4.43
CA LEU A 214 0.21 8.55 -4.37
C LEU A 214 -0.54 8.07 -5.62
N ASP A 215 -1.40 7.05 -5.48
CA ASP A 215 -2.19 6.52 -6.59
C ASP A 215 -3.54 7.27 -6.66
N GLY A 216 -3.71 8.02 -7.75
CA GLY A 216 -4.88 8.86 -7.96
C GLY A 216 -4.61 10.34 -7.68
N GLY A 217 -5.21 11.20 -8.49
CA GLY A 217 -5.05 12.64 -8.37
C GLY A 217 -5.47 13.13 -6.98
N LEU A 218 -4.58 13.84 -6.32
CA LEU A 218 -4.91 14.59 -5.12
C LEU A 218 -5.81 15.76 -5.55
N SER A 219 -7.11 15.52 -5.56
CA SER A 219 -8.10 16.60 -5.77
C SER A 219 -8.13 17.45 -4.50
N PHE A 220 -7.20 18.40 -4.41
CA PHE A 220 -7.29 19.50 -3.45
C PHE A 220 -8.23 20.55 -4.05
N VAL A 221 -9.50 20.42 -3.80
CA VAL A 221 -10.48 21.48 -4.00
C VAL A 221 -11.27 21.65 -2.73
#